data_458ad0713b20de4b98fea138efc67e01
#
_entry.id   458ad0713b20de4b98fea138efc67e01
#
_cell.length_a   1.000
_cell.length_b   1.000
_cell.length_c   1.000
_cell.angle_alpha   90.00
_cell.angle_beta   90.00
_cell.angle_gamma   90.00
#
_symmetry.space_group_name_H-M   'P 1'
#
loop_
_entity.id
_entity.type
_entity.pdbx_description
1 polymer ?
#
loop_
_entity_poly.entity_id
_entity_poly.type
_entity_poly.pdbx_seq_one_letter_code
_entity_poly.pdbx_strand_id
1 'polypeptide(L)'
;MTHDRVPHPGGGFNPPEPTDKGGPDYHRFVEGVRRLQDHARAVDAPDDVITMAADRLEELSALLAPFDADEWQSPSGRRMDLPMRGNVLTIPMNAHKTDDGRVEGWARFARFHLGRNGAVHGGSLGMLFDTVLGLTASVLTGSRRQRTAYLKIDYRQIVPIEKELQFDAGVDSEDGRKIFVSARLRDGDTLLTEANALFVRLKPGQP
;
A
#
# COMPACT_ATOMS: atom_id res chain seq x y z
N MET A 1 21.02 8.50 -15.53
CA MET A 1 22.18 8.50 -14.61
C MET A 1 22.06 7.28 -13.73
N THR A 2 22.99 6.32 -13.85
CA THR A 2 23.07 5.17 -12.95
C THR A 2 23.63 5.68 -11.65
N HIS A 3 22.76 5.93 -10.65
CA HIS A 3 23.22 6.14 -9.29
C HIS A 3 23.89 4.84 -8.84
N ASP A 4 25.17 4.90 -8.50
CA ASP A 4 25.86 3.81 -7.81
C ASP A 4 25.10 3.56 -6.50
N ARG A 5 24.25 2.54 -6.48
CA ARG A 5 23.47 2.16 -5.32
C ARG A 5 24.44 1.67 -4.24
N VAL A 6 24.65 2.49 -3.23
CA VAL A 6 25.36 2.04 -2.04
C VAL A 6 24.49 0.97 -1.37
N PRO A 7 24.96 -0.29 -1.25
CA PRO A 7 24.19 -1.34 -0.61
C PRO A 7 23.84 -0.91 0.83
N HIS A 8 22.60 -1.17 1.24
CA HIS A 8 22.20 -0.93 2.62
C HIS A 8 23.08 -1.77 3.56
N PRO A 9 23.58 -1.20 4.68
CA PRO A 9 24.52 -1.90 5.58
C PRO A 9 24.02 -3.26 6.10
N GLY A 10 22.71 -3.46 6.19
CA GLY A 10 22.09 -4.73 6.60
C GLY A 10 22.00 -5.79 5.49
N GLY A 11 22.41 -5.49 4.24
CA GLY A 11 22.19 -6.35 3.06
C GLY A 11 20.69 -6.60 2.81
N GLY A 12 20.28 -6.83 1.60
CA GLY A 12 18.94 -7.28 1.22
C GLY A 12 17.75 -6.53 1.83
N PHE A 13 16.88 -7.24 2.52
CA PHE A 13 15.65 -6.68 3.10
C PHE A 13 15.91 -5.98 4.45
N ASN A 14 15.53 -4.70 4.52
CA ASN A 14 15.58 -3.92 5.75
C ASN A 14 14.22 -3.31 6.05
N PRO A 15 13.72 -3.42 7.30
CA PRO A 15 12.53 -2.72 7.71
C PRO A 15 12.72 -1.20 7.56
N PRO A 16 11.71 -0.44 7.12
CA PRO A 16 11.83 1.00 6.97
C PRO A 16 12.06 1.66 8.33
N GLU A 17 13.11 2.49 8.42
CA GLU A 17 13.37 3.32 9.59
C GLU A 17 12.46 4.56 9.57
N PRO A 18 11.85 4.95 10.71
CA PRO A 18 11.06 6.16 10.80
C PRO A 18 11.84 7.41 10.40
N THR A 19 11.14 8.39 9.83
CA THR A 19 11.72 9.69 9.48
C THR A 19 10.69 10.80 9.58
N ASP A 20 11.13 12.04 9.79
CA ASP A 20 10.35 13.28 9.71
C ASP A 20 10.63 14.08 8.43
N LYS A 21 11.44 13.53 7.51
CA LYS A 21 11.76 14.17 6.22
C LYS A 21 10.49 14.60 5.47
N GLY A 22 10.63 15.65 4.68
CA GLY A 22 9.54 16.31 3.96
C GLY A 22 8.79 17.34 4.81
N GLY A 23 9.10 17.42 6.11
CA GLY A 23 8.60 18.47 7.01
C GLY A 23 7.09 18.42 7.25
N PRO A 24 6.50 19.51 7.78
CA PRO A 24 5.10 19.55 8.20
C PRO A 24 4.11 19.49 7.02
N ASP A 25 4.53 19.89 5.83
CA ASP A 25 3.66 19.89 4.64
C ASP A 25 3.67 18.57 3.85
N TYR A 26 4.47 17.58 4.25
CA TYR A 26 4.55 16.33 3.52
C TYR A 26 3.21 15.59 3.44
N HIS A 27 2.37 15.66 4.48
CA HIS A 27 1.01 15.11 4.43
C HIS A 27 0.15 15.79 3.36
N ARG A 28 0.23 17.14 3.24
CA ARG A 28 -0.48 17.90 2.22
C ARG A 28 -0.04 17.53 0.80
N PHE A 29 1.26 17.30 0.63
CA PHE A 29 1.83 16.82 -0.63
C PHE A 29 1.26 15.45 -1.00
N VAL A 30 1.31 14.47 -0.10
CA VAL A 30 0.77 13.11 -0.30
C VAL A 30 -0.73 13.16 -0.65
N GLU A 31 -1.52 13.92 0.10
CA GLU A 31 -2.96 14.08 -0.17
C GLU A 31 -3.23 14.83 -1.48
N GLY A 32 -2.38 15.78 -1.85
CA GLY A 32 -2.43 16.46 -3.15
C GLY A 32 -2.25 15.48 -4.31
N VAL A 33 -1.24 14.61 -4.23
CA VAL A 33 -0.99 13.58 -5.23
C VAL A 33 -2.17 12.59 -5.32
N ARG A 34 -2.72 12.14 -4.18
CA ARG A 34 -3.88 11.24 -4.17
C ARG A 34 -5.11 11.87 -4.83
N ARG A 35 -5.43 13.13 -4.51
CA ARG A 35 -6.52 13.86 -5.20
C ARG A 35 -6.27 14.01 -6.69
N LEU A 36 -5.03 14.28 -7.08
CA LEU A 36 -4.66 14.38 -8.49
C LEU A 36 -4.86 13.05 -9.24
N GLN A 37 -4.51 11.92 -8.63
CA GLN A 37 -4.77 10.58 -9.17
C GLN A 37 -6.28 10.36 -9.40
N ASP A 38 -7.14 10.77 -8.45
CA ASP A 38 -8.59 10.66 -8.57
C ASP A 38 -9.12 11.55 -9.71
N HIS A 39 -8.63 12.78 -9.83
CA HIS A 39 -8.98 13.68 -10.93
C HIS A 39 -8.50 13.12 -12.27
N ALA A 40 -7.27 12.67 -12.38
CA ALA A 40 -6.72 12.11 -13.62
C ALA A 40 -7.54 10.89 -14.11
N ARG A 41 -8.13 10.12 -13.18
CA ARG A 41 -8.99 8.97 -13.50
C ARG A 41 -10.39 9.37 -13.98
N ALA A 42 -10.89 10.57 -13.59
CA ALA A 42 -12.29 10.96 -13.75
C ALA A 42 -12.50 12.23 -14.59
N VAL A 43 -11.41 12.90 -15.01
CA VAL A 43 -11.52 14.18 -15.73
C VAL A 43 -12.14 13.99 -17.12
N ASP A 44 -13.07 14.88 -17.42
CA ASP A 44 -13.61 15.11 -18.76
C ASP A 44 -13.66 16.64 -18.94
N ALA A 45 -12.55 17.21 -19.39
CA ALA A 45 -12.35 18.65 -19.48
C ALA A 45 -12.01 19.09 -20.92
N PRO A 46 -12.24 20.37 -21.28
CA PRO A 46 -11.80 20.93 -22.54
C PRO A 46 -10.29 20.77 -22.77
N ASP A 47 -9.88 20.69 -24.04
CA ASP A 47 -8.48 20.44 -24.45
C ASP A 47 -7.49 21.46 -23.87
N ASP A 48 -7.88 22.73 -23.82
CA ASP A 48 -7.05 23.80 -23.24
C ASP A 48 -6.84 23.64 -21.74
N VAL A 49 -7.83 23.13 -21.01
CA VAL A 49 -7.70 22.81 -19.58
C VAL A 49 -6.78 21.60 -19.38
N ILE A 50 -6.88 20.59 -20.25
CA ILE A 50 -5.97 19.43 -20.21
C ILE A 50 -4.53 19.88 -20.52
N THR A 51 -4.34 20.75 -21.51
CA THR A 51 -3.01 21.31 -21.84
C THR A 51 -2.41 22.05 -20.66
N MET A 52 -3.18 22.96 -20.04
CA MET A 52 -2.70 23.68 -18.84
C MET A 52 -2.37 22.72 -17.69
N ALA A 53 -3.16 21.68 -17.48
CA ALA A 53 -2.89 20.69 -16.45
C ALA A 53 -1.60 19.90 -16.73
N ALA A 54 -1.36 19.51 -17.98
CA ALA A 54 -0.14 18.84 -18.39
C ALA A 54 1.10 19.73 -18.13
N ASP A 55 1.06 21.01 -18.56
CA ASP A 55 2.16 21.96 -18.32
C ASP A 55 2.49 22.08 -16.82
N ARG A 56 1.47 22.18 -15.95
CA ARG A 56 1.66 22.27 -14.49
C ARG A 56 2.23 21.01 -13.88
N LEU A 57 1.88 19.84 -14.40
CA LEU A 57 2.46 18.57 -13.96
C LEU A 57 3.92 18.43 -14.39
N GLU A 58 4.28 18.89 -15.58
CA GLU A 58 5.65 18.94 -16.04
C GLU A 58 6.49 19.89 -15.19
N GLU A 59 5.99 21.11 -14.90
CA GLU A 59 6.64 22.07 -14.00
C GLU A 59 6.89 21.47 -12.61
N LEU A 60 5.87 20.81 -12.03
CA LEU A 60 5.99 20.18 -10.71
C LEU A 60 6.99 19.01 -10.74
N SER A 61 6.96 18.20 -11.78
CA SER A 61 7.91 17.09 -11.96
C SER A 61 9.34 17.61 -12.06
N ALA A 62 9.58 18.67 -12.84
CA ALA A 62 10.89 19.30 -12.97
C ALA A 62 11.39 19.90 -11.64
N LEU A 63 10.48 20.48 -10.84
CA LEU A 63 10.79 21.00 -9.50
C LEU A 63 11.30 19.90 -8.55
N LEU A 64 10.71 18.70 -8.63
CA LEU A 64 11.01 17.59 -7.72
C LEU A 64 12.20 16.73 -8.16
N ALA A 65 12.44 16.61 -9.46
CA ALA A 65 13.45 15.71 -10.02
C ALA A 65 14.89 15.86 -9.42
N PRO A 66 15.38 17.05 -9.06
CA PRO A 66 16.70 17.18 -8.42
C PRO A 66 16.80 16.57 -7.03
N PHE A 67 15.67 16.25 -6.41
CA PHE A 67 15.56 15.72 -5.04
C PHE A 67 15.18 14.23 -5.02
N ASP A 68 15.22 13.55 -6.14
CA ASP A 68 15.04 12.10 -6.20
C ASP A 68 16.05 11.41 -5.29
N ALA A 69 15.57 10.47 -4.51
CA ALA A 69 16.36 9.76 -3.51
C ALA A 69 16.10 8.26 -3.59
N ASP A 70 17.05 7.48 -3.11
CA ASP A 70 16.88 6.04 -2.93
C ASP A 70 15.75 5.73 -1.94
N GLU A 71 15.19 4.52 -2.04
CA GLU A 71 14.09 4.06 -1.16
C GLU A 71 14.41 4.19 0.34
N TRP A 72 15.70 4.07 0.71
CA TRP A 72 16.19 4.21 2.09
C TRP A 72 16.22 5.65 2.59
N GLN A 73 16.18 6.62 1.70
CA GLN A 73 16.28 8.05 2.01
C GLN A 73 14.96 8.78 1.82
N SER A 74 14.11 8.25 0.93
CA SER A 74 12.78 8.81 0.65
C SER A 74 11.90 8.79 1.92
N PRO A 75 11.08 9.82 2.18
CA PRO A 75 10.09 9.80 3.25
C PRO A 75 8.92 8.83 2.99
N SER A 76 8.67 8.47 1.73
CA SER A 76 7.58 7.57 1.34
C SER A 76 7.74 6.19 2.00
N GLY A 77 6.70 5.72 2.68
CA GLY A 77 6.71 4.46 3.44
C GLY A 77 7.42 4.53 4.79
N ARG A 78 7.94 5.71 5.21
CA ARG A 78 8.74 5.90 6.43
C ARG A 78 8.19 6.95 7.39
N ARG A 79 7.20 7.74 6.98
CA ARG A 79 6.47 8.72 7.82
C ARG A 79 5.41 7.99 8.65
N MET A 80 5.83 7.46 9.80
CA MET A 80 4.97 6.65 10.69
C MET A 80 3.79 7.43 11.27
N ASP A 81 3.85 8.74 11.24
CA ASP A 81 2.81 9.69 11.65
C ASP A 81 1.68 9.85 10.61
N LEU A 82 1.87 9.32 9.38
CA LEU A 82 0.91 9.47 8.28
C LEU A 82 0.21 8.15 7.92
N PRO A 83 -1.05 8.22 7.40
CA PRO A 83 -1.71 7.07 6.83
C PRO A 83 -0.83 6.37 5.79
N MET A 84 -0.75 5.05 5.86
CA MET A 84 0.14 4.24 5.00
C MET A 84 1.59 4.73 4.96
N ARG A 85 2.02 5.38 6.03
CA ARG A 85 3.38 5.92 6.20
C ARG A 85 3.79 6.90 5.09
N GLY A 86 2.82 7.64 4.53
CA GLY A 86 3.04 8.60 3.45
C GLY A 86 3.32 7.98 2.08
N ASN A 87 3.04 6.70 1.88
CA ASN A 87 3.17 6.05 0.58
C ASN A 87 1.92 6.27 -0.28
N VAL A 88 2.07 6.92 -1.43
CA VAL A 88 0.96 7.24 -2.35
C VAL A 88 0.45 6.03 -3.15
N LEU A 89 1.24 4.97 -3.25
CA LEU A 89 0.86 3.76 -3.97
C LEU A 89 -0.20 2.94 -3.22
N THR A 90 -0.06 2.82 -1.90
CA THR A 90 -0.85 1.90 -1.09
C THR A 90 -2.27 2.40 -0.83
N ILE A 91 -3.21 1.47 -0.72
CA ILE A 91 -4.61 1.77 -0.41
C ILE A 91 -4.70 2.35 1.02
N PRO A 92 -5.36 3.51 1.22
CA PRO A 92 -5.59 4.04 2.56
C PRO A 92 -6.34 3.03 3.42
N MET A 93 -5.75 2.68 4.55
CA MET A 93 -6.35 1.75 5.52
C MET A 93 -5.92 2.10 6.94
N ASN A 94 -6.70 1.59 7.88
CA ASN A 94 -6.36 1.54 9.29
C ASN A 94 -6.36 0.07 9.73
N ALA A 95 -5.47 -0.33 10.63
CA ALA A 95 -5.38 -1.69 11.12
C ALA A 95 -4.92 -1.72 12.58
N HIS A 96 -5.47 -2.65 13.34
CA HIS A 96 -5.05 -2.91 14.72
C HIS A 96 -5.05 -4.40 15.01
N LYS A 97 -4.24 -4.81 15.98
CA LYS A 97 -4.25 -6.17 16.50
C LYS A 97 -5.36 -6.27 17.56
N THR A 98 -6.15 -7.33 17.45
CA THR A 98 -7.21 -7.67 18.43
C THR A 98 -6.68 -8.54 19.55
N ASP A 99 -7.42 -8.64 20.64
CA ASP A 99 -7.02 -9.44 21.82
C ASP A 99 -7.04 -10.95 21.55
N ASP A 100 -7.88 -11.39 20.60
CA ASP A 100 -7.95 -12.79 20.16
C ASP A 100 -6.88 -13.16 19.12
N GLY A 101 -5.94 -12.25 18.85
CA GLY A 101 -4.77 -12.53 18.01
C GLY A 101 -5.04 -12.44 16.51
N ARG A 102 -5.99 -11.62 16.08
CA ARG A 102 -6.22 -11.25 14.67
C ARG A 102 -5.73 -9.84 14.39
N VAL A 103 -5.82 -9.45 13.14
CA VAL A 103 -5.68 -8.06 12.68
C VAL A 103 -6.98 -7.66 12.01
N GLU A 104 -7.57 -6.57 12.49
CA GLU A 104 -8.80 -6.01 11.96
C GLU A 104 -8.58 -4.56 11.56
N GLY A 105 -9.46 -4.06 10.67
CA GLY A 105 -9.40 -2.68 10.25
C GLY A 105 -10.38 -2.36 9.14
N TRP A 106 -10.14 -1.21 8.53
CA TRP A 106 -10.90 -0.76 7.38
C TRP A 106 -9.97 -0.26 6.27
N ALA A 107 -10.46 -0.32 5.03
CA ALA A 107 -9.80 0.22 3.86
C ALA A 107 -10.81 1.00 3.01
N ARG A 108 -10.33 2.01 2.27
CA ARG A 108 -11.16 2.80 1.37
C ARG A 108 -10.48 2.93 0.02
N PHE A 109 -11.17 2.47 -1.02
CA PHE A 109 -10.75 2.64 -2.39
C PHE A 109 -11.31 3.95 -2.95
N ALA A 110 -10.44 4.78 -3.52
CA ALA A 110 -10.80 6.02 -4.18
C ALA A 110 -11.06 5.80 -5.68
N ARG A 111 -11.44 6.84 -6.42
CA ARG A 111 -11.70 6.78 -7.88
C ARG A 111 -10.50 6.26 -8.67
N PHE A 112 -9.30 6.59 -8.26
CA PHE A 112 -8.08 6.09 -8.89
C PHE A 112 -8.04 4.55 -8.98
N HIS A 113 -8.62 3.87 -8.00
CA HIS A 113 -8.65 2.40 -7.92
C HIS A 113 -9.79 1.75 -8.72
N LEU A 114 -10.57 2.56 -9.43
CA LEU A 114 -11.70 2.05 -10.23
C LEU A 114 -11.21 1.19 -11.41
N GLY A 115 -11.75 -0.01 -11.52
CA GLY A 115 -11.67 -0.87 -12.69
C GLY A 115 -12.74 -0.50 -13.72
N ARG A 116 -13.76 -1.32 -13.85
CA ARG A 116 -14.91 -1.09 -14.75
C ARG A 116 -16.22 -1.29 -14.00
N ASN A 117 -17.31 -0.69 -14.52
CA ASN A 117 -18.68 -0.87 -14.02
C ASN A 117 -18.84 -0.58 -12.50
N GLY A 118 -18.17 0.45 -12.00
CA GLY A 118 -18.24 0.83 -10.60
C GLY A 118 -17.45 -0.05 -9.62
N ALA A 119 -16.77 -1.08 -10.12
CA ALA A 119 -16.00 -2.01 -9.30
C ALA A 119 -14.55 -1.55 -9.09
N VAL A 120 -14.00 -1.83 -7.94
CA VAL A 120 -12.54 -1.72 -7.68
C VAL A 120 -11.78 -2.63 -8.64
N HIS A 121 -10.66 -2.13 -9.19
CA HIS A 121 -9.77 -2.92 -10.04
C HIS A 121 -9.14 -4.07 -9.24
N GLY A 122 -9.12 -5.27 -9.80
CA GLY A 122 -8.59 -6.47 -9.12
C GLY A 122 -7.14 -6.33 -8.64
N GLY A 123 -6.31 -5.62 -9.39
CA GLY A 123 -4.94 -5.31 -8.98
C GLY A 123 -4.86 -4.41 -7.73
N SER A 124 -5.83 -3.50 -7.54
CA SER A 124 -5.91 -2.68 -6.32
C SER A 124 -6.29 -3.53 -5.10
N LEU A 125 -7.14 -4.55 -5.29
CA LEU A 125 -7.43 -5.55 -4.25
C LEU A 125 -6.18 -6.38 -3.93
N GLY A 126 -5.41 -6.76 -4.95
CA GLY A 126 -4.12 -7.42 -4.76
C GLY A 126 -3.17 -6.60 -3.89
N MET A 127 -3.06 -5.30 -4.16
CA MET A 127 -2.23 -4.37 -3.38
C MET A 127 -2.70 -4.24 -1.92
N LEU A 128 -4.02 -4.15 -1.69
CA LEU A 128 -4.56 -4.15 -0.33
C LEU A 128 -4.22 -5.44 0.41
N PHE A 129 -4.49 -6.60 -0.19
CA PHE A 129 -4.28 -7.89 0.47
C PHE A 129 -2.80 -8.20 0.69
N ASP A 130 -1.90 -7.87 -0.24
CA ASP A 130 -0.46 -8.01 -0.01
C ASP A 130 -0.01 -7.20 1.22
N THR A 131 -0.52 -5.97 1.34
CA THR A 131 -0.23 -5.08 2.48
C THR A 131 -0.81 -5.62 3.79
N VAL A 132 -2.10 -5.99 3.81
CA VAL A 132 -2.81 -6.47 5.00
C VAL A 132 -2.19 -7.79 5.48
N LEU A 133 -1.99 -8.75 4.58
CA LEU A 133 -1.46 -10.07 4.92
C LEU A 133 0.02 -10.00 5.35
N GLY A 134 0.82 -9.13 4.72
CA GLY A 134 2.19 -8.88 5.14
C GLY A 134 2.28 -8.24 6.53
N LEU A 135 1.40 -7.27 6.81
CA LEU A 135 1.26 -6.67 8.15
C LEU A 135 0.84 -7.72 9.18
N THR A 136 -0.16 -8.54 8.86
CA THR A 136 -0.67 -9.62 9.73
C THR A 136 0.42 -10.62 10.06
N ALA A 137 1.14 -11.13 9.06
CA ALA A 137 2.26 -12.02 9.27
C ALA A 137 3.32 -11.39 10.18
N SER A 138 3.66 -10.11 9.96
CA SER A 138 4.66 -9.40 10.77
C SER A 138 4.21 -9.19 12.22
N VAL A 139 2.98 -8.70 12.43
CA VAL A 139 2.47 -8.32 13.76
C VAL A 139 2.20 -9.55 14.63
N LEU A 140 1.62 -10.61 14.05
CA LEU A 140 1.23 -11.79 14.81
C LEU A 140 2.38 -12.76 15.08
N THR A 141 3.38 -12.84 14.17
CA THR A 141 4.53 -13.77 14.35
C THR A 141 5.81 -13.08 14.80
N GLY A 142 5.83 -11.74 14.88
CA GLY A 142 7.04 -10.96 15.17
C GLY A 142 8.08 -10.93 14.02
N SER A 143 7.80 -11.56 12.89
CA SER A 143 8.71 -11.61 11.74
C SER A 143 8.66 -10.32 10.94
N ARG A 144 9.72 -9.52 11.00
CA ARG A 144 9.84 -8.27 10.21
C ARG A 144 10.57 -8.45 8.88
N ARG A 145 11.20 -9.59 8.65
CA ARG A 145 12.01 -9.91 7.47
C ARG A 145 11.40 -11.09 6.74
N GLN A 146 10.48 -10.79 5.85
CA GLN A 146 9.74 -11.79 5.08
C GLN A 146 9.41 -11.28 3.69
N ARG A 147 9.17 -12.18 2.76
CA ARG A 147 8.71 -11.89 1.40
C ARG A 147 7.47 -12.69 1.08
N THR A 148 6.58 -12.07 0.31
CA THR A 148 5.43 -12.75 -0.28
C THR A 148 5.91 -13.76 -1.30
N ALA A 149 5.56 -15.04 -1.11
CA ALA A 149 5.86 -16.11 -2.06
C ALA A 149 4.70 -16.32 -3.04
N TYR A 150 3.47 -16.24 -2.54
CA TYR A 150 2.28 -16.16 -3.37
C TYR A 150 1.17 -15.39 -2.65
N LEU A 151 0.25 -14.85 -3.45
CA LEU A 151 -1.01 -14.26 -3.03
C LEU A 151 -2.11 -14.82 -3.94
N LYS A 152 -3.14 -15.42 -3.35
CA LYS A 152 -4.34 -15.88 -4.04
C LYS A 152 -5.53 -15.06 -3.56
N ILE A 153 -6.37 -14.59 -4.49
CA ILE A 153 -7.56 -13.79 -4.20
C ILE A 153 -8.78 -14.46 -4.84
N ASP A 154 -9.82 -14.64 -4.06
CA ASP A 154 -11.11 -15.12 -4.51
C ASP A 154 -12.11 -13.96 -4.45
N TYR A 155 -12.57 -13.51 -5.61
CA TYR A 155 -13.56 -12.44 -5.77
C TYR A 155 -14.96 -13.02 -5.64
N ARG A 156 -15.72 -12.58 -4.64
CA ARG A 156 -17.05 -13.10 -4.33
C ARG A 156 -18.16 -12.17 -4.80
N GLN A 157 -17.96 -10.87 -4.62
CA GLN A 157 -18.89 -9.81 -4.97
C GLN A 157 -18.16 -8.61 -5.56
N ILE A 158 -18.88 -7.69 -6.19
CA ILE A 158 -18.35 -6.41 -6.63
C ILE A 158 -17.91 -5.60 -5.40
N VAL A 159 -16.66 -5.12 -5.42
CA VAL A 159 -16.12 -4.26 -4.38
C VAL A 159 -16.35 -2.80 -4.76
N PRO A 160 -17.13 -2.01 -3.99
CA PRO A 160 -17.41 -0.61 -4.30
C PRO A 160 -16.20 0.29 -4.02
N ILE A 161 -16.12 1.42 -4.74
CA ILE A 161 -15.21 2.54 -4.40
C ILE A 161 -15.89 3.54 -3.47
N GLU A 162 -15.09 4.44 -2.89
CA GLU A 162 -15.53 5.58 -2.06
C GLU A 162 -16.35 5.17 -0.83
N LYS A 163 -16.24 3.93 -0.42
CA LYS A 163 -16.85 3.35 0.76
C LYS A 163 -15.79 2.77 1.69
N GLU A 164 -16.02 2.89 2.98
CA GLU A 164 -15.22 2.23 4.01
C GLU A 164 -15.63 0.76 4.10
N LEU A 165 -14.68 -0.14 3.91
CA LEU A 165 -14.86 -1.58 3.91
C LEU A 165 -14.04 -2.19 5.03
N GLN A 166 -14.62 -3.12 5.78
CA GLN A 166 -13.97 -3.79 6.89
C GLN A 166 -13.15 -4.98 6.37
N PHE A 167 -12.01 -5.21 7.01
CA PHE A 167 -11.26 -6.44 6.81
C PHE A 167 -10.88 -7.08 8.14
N ASP A 168 -10.76 -8.40 8.10
CA ASP A 168 -10.17 -9.21 9.16
C ASP A 168 -9.13 -10.15 8.57
N ALA A 169 -8.03 -10.37 9.31
CA ALA A 169 -6.92 -11.21 8.86
C ALA A 169 -6.30 -12.00 10.04
N GLY A 170 -5.73 -13.15 9.73
CA GLY A 170 -5.11 -14.01 10.73
C GLY A 170 -4.01 -14.89 10.17
N VAL A 171 -3.18 -15.44 11.05
CA VAL A 171 -2.22 -16.49 10.71
C VAL A 171 -2.94 -17.83 10.80
N ASP A 172 -2.95 -18.56 9.70
CA ASP A 172 -3.60 -19.89 9.62
C ASP A 172 -2.66 -20.99 10.18
N SER A 173 -1.36 -20.90 9.83
CA SER A 173 -0.34 -21.84 10.32
C SER A 173 1.07 -21.33 10.05
N GLU A 174 2.04 -21.92 10.75
CA GLU A 174 3.46 -21.74 10.52
C GLU A 174 4.15 -23.10 10.33
N ASP A 175 5.05 -23.18 9.32
CA ASP A 175 5.88 -24.35 9.05
C ASP A 175 7.32 -23.89 8.78
N GLY A 176 8.18 -23.97 9.78
CA GLY A 176 9.54 -23.48 9.73
C GLY A 176 9.61 -21.99 9.39
N ARG A 177 10.05 -21.67 8.16
CA ARG A 177 10.12 -20.28 7.66
C ARG A 177 8.82 -19.80 6.98
N LYS A 178 7.88 -20.70 6.73
CA LYS A 178 6.64 -20.41 6.02
C LYS A 178 5.58 -19.90 7.00
N ILE A 179 4.90 -18.84 6.62
CA ILE A 179 3.79 -18.25 7.36
C ILE A 179 2.59 -18.20 6.42
N PHE A 180 1.56 -18.99 6.69
CA PHE A 180 0.32 -19.00 5.93
C PHE A 180 -0.68 -18.08 6.61
N VAL A 181 -1.25 -17.16 5.82
CA VAL A 181 -2.15 -16.12 6.31
C VAL A 181 -3.36 -15.99 5.42
N SER A 182 -4.48 -15.62 6.01
CA SER A 182 -5.72 -15.34 5.28
C SER A 182 -6.37 -14.05 5.75
N ALA A 183 -7.15 -13.44 4.85
CA ALA A 183 -7.93 -12.23 5.13
C ALA A 183 -9.25 -12.24 4.38
N ARG A 184 -10.21 -11.46 4.88
CA ARG A 184 -11.52 -11.22 4.28
C ARG A 184 -11.78 -9.74 4.22
N LEU A 185 -12.40 -9.29 3.14
CA LEU A 185 -12.90 -7.91 2.97
C LEU A 185 -14.42 -7.97 2.90
N ARG A 186 -15.08 -7.11 3.68
CA ARG A 186 -16.53 -7.10 3.85
C ARG A 186 -17.12 -5.71 3.70
N ASP A 187 -18.40 -5.70 3.36
CA ASP A 187 -19.29 -4.55 3.47
C ASP A 187 -20.43 -4.95 4.43
N GLY A 188 -20.30 -4.59 5.69
CA GLY A 188 -21.13 -5.12 6.75
C GLY A 188 -21.04 -6.65 6.79
N ASP A 189 -22.17 -7.33 6.70
CA ASP A 189 -22.24 -8.80 6.72
C ASP A 189 -21.86 -9.45 5.36
N THR A 190 -21.76 -8.66 4.30
CA THR A 190 -21.49 -9.18 2.95
C THR A 190 -20.01 -9.43 2.72
N LEU A 191 -19.63 -10.68 2.49
CA LEU A 191 -18.29 -11.04 2.05
C LEU A 191 -18.08 -10.63 0.60
N LEU A 192 -17.15 -9.68 0.37
CA LEU A 192 -16.82 -9.18 -0.96
C LEU A 192 -15.69 -9.97 -1.61
N THR A 193 -14.62 -10.18 -0.85
CA THR A 193 -13.38 -10.79 -1.36
C THR A 193 -12.65 -11.46 -0.19
N GLU A 194 -11.99 -12.55 -0.46
CA GLU A 194 -11.10 -13.21 0.48
C GLU A 194 -9.76 -13.53 -0.18
N ALA A 195 -8.71 -13.60 0.63
CA ALA A 195 -7.38 -13.87 0.14
C ALA A 195 -6.61 -14.77 1.10
N ASN A 196 -5.68 -15.54 0.55
CA ASN A 196 -4.67 -16.25 1.29
C ASN A 196 -3.30 -16.04 0.66
N ALA A 197 -2.27 -16.06 1.50
CA ALA A 197 -0.89 -15.87 1.05
C ALA A 197 0.08 -16.73 1.85
N LEU A 198 1.23 -16.95 1.24
CA LEU A 198 2.40 -17.51 1.89
C LEU A 198 3.48 -16.42 1.97
N PHE A 199 3.91 -16.14 3.19
CA PHE A 199 5.12 -15.37 3.45
C PHE A 199 6.26 -16.30 3.87
N VAL A 200 7.48 -15.98 3.43
CA VAL A 200 8.66 -16.75 3.78
C VAL A 200 9.63 -15.86 4.54
N ARG A 201 9.97 -16.25 5.77
CA ARG A 201 11.03 -15.59 6.56
C ARG A 201 12.36 -15.69 5.83
N LEU A 202 13.01 -14.53 5.69
CA LEU A 202 14.31 -14.46 5.03
C LEU A 202 15.43 -14.99 5.93
N LYS A 203 16.39 -15.67 5.36
CA LYS A 203 17.64 -16.00 6.03
C LYS A 203 18.52 -14.74 6.13
N PRO A 204 19.49 -14.70 7.06
CA PRO A 204 20.48 -13.62 7.06
C PRO A 204 21.13 -13.44 5.66
N GLY A 205 21.21 -12.19 5.19
CA GLY A 205 21.80 -11.84 3.88
C GLY A 205 20.91 -12.06 2.66
N GLN A 206 19.69 -12.59 2.81
CA GLN A 206 18.74 -12.68 1.69
C GLN A 206 18.07 -11.33 1.42
N PRO A 207 17.84 -10.94 0.15
CA PRO A 207 17.16 -9.73 -0.26
C PRO A 207 15.65 -9.76 0.01
#